data_969e15f13b4a5c2665c006630c6475cf
#
_entry.id   969e15f13b4a5c2665c006630c6475cf
#
_cell.length_a   1.000
_cell.length_b   1.000
_cell.length_c   1.000
_cell.angle_alpha   90.00
_cell.angle_beta   90.00
_cell.angle_gamma   90.00
#
_symmetry.space_group_name_H-M   'P 1'
#
loop_
_entity.id
_entity.type
_entity.pdbx_description
1 polymer ?
#
loop_
_entity_poly.entity_id
_entity_poly.type
_entity_poly.pdbx_seq_one_letter_code
_entity_poly.pdbx_strand_id
1 'polypeptide(L)'
;MSFSNFRILLIDDDPLALCAAQLLLQKQGYQVDTAESCAQALQLLQSPQLEYALVILDYHLKEEDGASAAKSLLLAKPELYILVYSGDGSRETLKNTWQSGAVGFVEKGPSTDEFLKEVANWCLKFKETRQTLNLSRCLSENSQIISEIKLVGRSQSMVTVVEKVKKYAPKKDTVLILGETGTGKEKISRALHLGSDSTFFAVNCASFNGSHELMETELFGYRRGAFTGASQDKKGVFEEAQGGTVFLDEVHTLDIKAQQKLLRVLQEKKIRPVGSSKEKIVSFRLIAAAKPELEEDVAQGAFLPDLFERINVLRIHVPPLRERPEDIEPLVAYFAKKYELETGEKKLFLQQTLKYLNRYSWPRNVRELENTVRRLCT
;
A
#
# COMPACT_ATOMS: atom_id res chain seq x y z
N MET A 1 10.12 0.63 -27.11
CA MET A 1 10.14 0.00 -25.75
C MET A 1 11.00 -1.25 -25.86
N SER A 2 11.88 -1.53 -24.90
CA SER A 2 12.70 -2.74 -24.92
C SER A 2 11.88 -3.90 -24.33
N PHE A 3 11.71 -4.99 -25.11
CA PHE A 3 10.98 -6.20 -24.69
C PHE A 3 11.89 -7.29 -24.11
N SER A 4 13.16 -6.96 -23.83
CA SER A 4 14.20 -7.88 -23.35
C SER A 4 13.90 -8.59 -22.01
N ASN A 5 12.88 -8.15 -21.30
CA ASN A 5 12.47 -8.71 -19.99
C ASN A 5 11.30 -9.71 -20.09
N PHE A 6 10.79 -10.01 -21.28
CA PHE A 6 9.70 -10.97 -21.43
C PHE A 6 10.21 -12.26 -22.03
N ARG A 7 9.87 -13.37 -21.37
CA ARG A 7 10.14 -14.72 -21.86
C ARG A 7 8.87 -15.34 -22.42
N ILE A 8 8.95 -15.92 -23.61
CA ILE A 8 7.82 -16.52 -24.34
C ILE A 8 8.14 -17.99 -24.56
N LEU A 9 7.15 -18.87 -24.39
CA LEU A 9 7.26 -20.28 -24.77
C LEU A 9 6.47 -20.49 -26.08
N LEU A 10 7.16 -21.00 -27.11
CA LEU A 10 6.57 -21.41 -28.38
C LEU A 10 6.36 -22.92 -28.38
N ILE A 11 5.18 -23.37 -28.80
CA ILE A 11 4.83 -24.79 -28.91
C ILE A 11 4.29 -25.05 -30.30
N ASP A 12 5.02 -25.79 -31.11
CA ASP A 12 4.65 -26.19 -32.48
C ASP A 12 5.44 -27.44 -32.85
N ASP A 13 4.84 -28.43 -33.48
CA ASP A 13 5.49 -29.67 -33.87
C ASP A 13 6.24 -29.61 -35.21
N ASP A 14 6.14 -28.46 -35.91
CA ASP A 14 6.94 -28.16 -37.09
C ASP A 14 8.21 -27.36 -36.72
N PRO A 15 9.42 -27.98 -36.85
CA PRO A 15 10.67 -27.30 -36.52
C PRO A 15 10.94 -26.03 -37.34
N LEU A 16 10.43 -25.97 -38.59
CA LEU A 16 10.58 -24.78 -39.44
C LEU A 16 9.70 -23.64 -38.96
N ALA A 17 8.46 -23.92 -38.58
CA ALA A 17 7.57 -22.94 -37.98
C ALA A 17 8.11 -22.41 -36.64
N LEU A 18 8.61 -23.29 -35.77
CA LEU A 18 9.28 -22.91 -34.54
C LEU A 18 10.47 -21.97 -34.77
N CYS A 19 11.36 -22.34 -35.69
CA CYS A 19 12.55 -21.54 -36.00
C CYS A 19 12.17 -20.15 -36.54
N ALA A 20 11.21 -20.10 -37.45
CA ALA A 20 10.75 -18.84 -38.07
C ALA A 20 10.13 -17.90 -37.02
N ALA A 21 9.20 -18.40 -36.19
CA ALA A 21 8.55 -17.63 -35.14
C ALA A 21 9.54 -17.21 -34.06
N GLN A 22 10.47 -18.08 -33.66
CA GLN A 22 11.53 -17.78 -32.70
C GLN A 22 12.41 -16.61 -33.18
N LEU A 23 12.91 -16.68 -34.41
CA LEU A 23 13.75 -15.63 -35.00
C LEU A 23 13.01 -14.30 -35.08
N LEU A 24 11.71 -14.32 -35.44
CA LEU A 24 10.86 -13.15 -35.53
C LEU A 24 10.73 -12.45 -34.16
N LEU A 25 10.44 -13.22 -33.11
CA LEU A 25 10.26 -12.69 -31.77
C LEU A 25 11.59 -12.23 -31.15
N GLN A 26 12.68 -12.96 -31.38
CA GLN A 26 14.02 -12.57 -30.91
C GLN A 26 14.48 -11.24 -31.54
N LYS A 27 14.16 -10.98 -32.80
CA LYS A 27 14.42 -9.68 -33.45
C LYS A 27 13.69 -8.53 -32.77
N GLN A 28 12.55 -8.79 -32.14
CA GLN A 28 11.84 -7.79 -31.32
C GLN A 28 12.37 -7.66 -29.91
N GLY A 29 13.33 -8.49 -29.52
CA GLY A 29 13.98 -8.46 -28.22
C GLY A 29 13.38 -9.38 -27.16
N TYR A 30 12.47 -10.28 -27.50
CA TYR A 30 11.93 -11.28 -26.56
C TYR A 30 12.94 -12.41 -26.31
N GLN A 31 12.91 -12.99 -25.10
CA GLN A 31 13.53 -14.27 -24.81
C GLN A 31 12.55 -15.38 -25.21
N VAL A 32 12.98 -16.36 -25.98
CA VAL A 32 12.09 -17.36 -26.55
C VAL A 32 12.64 -18.76 -26.35
N ASP A 33 11.87 -19.59 -25.62
CA ASP A 33 12.09 -21.02 -25.52
C ASP A 33 11.09 -21.76 -26.42
N THR A 34 11.46 -22.93 -26.89
CA THR A 34 10.64 -23.73 -27.84
C THR A 34 10.37 -25.11 -27.28
N ALA A 35 9.21 -25.66 -27.64
CA ALA A 35 8.82 -27.04 -27.34
C ALA A 35 8.12 -27.63 -28.59
N GLU A 36 8.43 -28.90 -28.91
CA GLU A 36 7.83 -29.62 -30.03
C GLU A 36 6.56 -30.39 -29.65
N SER A 37 6.23 -30.43 -28.33
CA SER A 37 5.04 -31.09 -27.80
C SER A 37 4.59 -30.45 -26.48
N CYS A 38 3.31 -30.71 -26.11
CA CYS A 38 2.77 -30.29 -24.82
C CYS A 38 3.54 -30.90 -23.66
N ALA A 39 4.00 -32.16 -23.77
CA ALA A 39 4.77 -32.84 -22.73
C ALA A 39 6.09 -32.10 -22.45
N GLN A 40 6.82 -31.70 -23.50
CA GLN A 40 8.04 -30.92 -23.38
C GLN A 40 7.76 -29.54 -22.78
N ALA A 41 6.68 -28.87 -23.20
CA ALA A 41 6.26 -27.59 -22.63
C ALA A 41 5.96 -27.70 -21.14
N LEU A 42 5.27 -28.76 -20.69
CA LEU A 42 4.99 -29.02 -19.28
C LEU A 42 6.27 -29.19 -18.44
N GLN A 43 7.29 -29.86 -19.00
CA GLN A 43 8.58 -29.97 -18.32
C GLN A 43 9.27 -28.60 -18.13
N LEU A 44 9.25 -27.75 -19.16
CA LEU A 44 9.79 -26.39 -19.06
C LEU A 44 9.03 -25.53 -18.04
N LEU A 45 7.71 -25.67 -17.98
CA LEU A 45 6.84 -24.96 -17.03
C LEU A 45 7.04 -25.40 -15.57
N GLN A 46 7.55 -26.60 -15.31
CA GLN A 46 7.87 -27.08 -13.95
C GLN A 46 9.10 -26.43 -13.36
N SER A 47 9.96 -25.79 -14.17
CA SER A 47 11.15 -25.11 -13.67
C SER A 47 10.79 -23.87 -12.86
N PRO A 48 11.14 -23.79 -11.56
CA PRO A 48 10.82 -22.66 -10.72
C PRO A 48 11.58 -21.38 -11.10
N GLN A 49 12.64 -21.51 -11.89
CA GLN A 49 13.48 -20.41 -12.34
C GLN A 49 12.99 -19.76 -13.65
N LEU A 50 12.08 -20.44 -14.37
CA LEU A 50 11.56 -19.97 -15.65
C LEU A 50 10.14 -19.47 -15.51
N GLU A 51 9.93 -18.22 -15.89
CA GLU A 51 8.64 -17.61 -15.92
C GLU A 51 8.33 -17.07 -17.30
N TYR A 52 7.20 -17.54 -17.86
CA TYR A 52 6.77 -17.17 -19.19
C TYR A 52 5.66 -16.12 -19.12
N ALA A 53 5.84 -15.03 -19.84
CA ALA A 53 4.85 -13.97 -19.99
C ALA A 53 3.70 -14.37 -20.91
N LEU A 54 3.99 -15.24 -21.89
CA LEU A 54 3.04 -15.72 -22.87
C LEU A 54 3.46 -17.10 -23.35
N VAL A 55 2.49 -17.97 -23.56
CA VAL A 55 2.63 -19.23 -24.30
C VAL A 55 1.98 -19.04 -25.67
N ILE A 56 2.71 -19.32 -26.74
CA ILE A 56 2.17 -19.33 -28.11
C ILE A 56 2.09 -20.79 -28.53
N LEU A 57 0.89 -21.23 -28.85
CA LEU A 57 0.55 -22.63 -29.07
C LEU A 57 -0.01 -22.83 -30.48
N ASP A 58 0.59 -23.75 -31.24
CA ASP A 58 -0.06 -24.22 -32.46
C ASP A 58 -1.29 -25.06 -32.14
N TYR A 59 -2.32 -24.91 -32.96
CA TYR A 59 -3.56 -25.66 -32.78
C TYR A 59 -3.46 -27.12 -33.26
N HIS A 60 -2.68 -27.39 -34.27
CA HIS A 60 -2.50 -28.71 -34.87
C HIS A 60 -1.16 -29.33 -34.44
N LEU A 61 -1.15 -29.98 -33.30
CA LEU A 61 -0.01 -30.78 -32.83
C LEU A 61 -0.21 -32.26 -33.24
N LYS A 62 0.90 -32.99 -33.51
CA LYS A 62 0.86 -34.40 -33.93
C LYS A 62 0.15 -35.32 -32.94
N GLU A 63 0.26 -35.08 -31.66
CA GLU A 63 -0.19 -35.99 -30.60
C GLU A 63 -1.55 -35.59 -30.03
N GLU A 64 -1.94 -34.31 -30.09
CA GLU A 64 -3.16 -33.77 -29.53
C GLU A 64 -3.58 -32.46 -30.23
N ASP A 65 -4.86 -32.08 -30.11
CA ASP A 65 -5.31 -30.79 -30.59
C ASP A 65 -4.91 -29.65 -29.63
N GLY A 66 -4.76 -28.44 -30.18
CA GLY A 66 -4.34 -27.27 -29.41
C GLY A 66 -5.31 -26.90 -28.28
N ALA A 67 -6.58 -27.23 -28.39
CA ALA A 67 -7.55 -26.97 -27.34
C ALA A 67 -7.35 -27.89 -26.14
N SER A 68 -7.01 -29.16 -26.36
CA SER A 68 -6.64 -30.14 -25.32
C SER A 68 -5.31 -29.78 -24.68
N ALA A 69 -4.30 -29.43 -25.49
CA ALA A 69 -3.01 -28.94 -25.02
C ALA A 69 -3.15 -27.69 -24.13
N ALA A 70 -3.94 -26.70 -24.56
CA ALA A 70 -4.20 -25.49 -23.76
C ALA A 70 -4.83 -25.82 -22.39
N LYS A 71 -5.82 -26.74 -22.34
CA LYS A 71 -6.42 -27.18 -21.08
C LYS A 71 -5.39 -27.83 -20.15
N SER A 72 -4.53 -28.72 -20.69
CA SER A 72 -3.49 -29.40 -19.92
C SER A 72 -2.47 -28.40 -19.34
N LEU A 73 -2.07 -27.40 -20.11
CA LEU A 73 -1.17 -26.34 -19.69
C LEU A 73 -1.81 -25.46 -18.59
N LEU A 74 -3.09 -25.08 -18.75
CA LEU A 74 -3.84 -24.29 -17.77
C LEU A 74 -4.15 -25.05 -16.49
N LEU A 75 -4.35 -26.39 -16.54
CA LEU A 75 -4.45 -27.23 -15.35
C LEU A 75 -3.14 -27.26 -14.55
N ALA A 76 -1.99 -27.27 -15.24
CA ALA A 76 -0.68 -27.23 -14.59
C ALA A 76 -0.33 -25.82 -14.03
N LYS A 77 -0.69 -24.76 -14.76
CA LYS A 77 -0.46 -23.37 -14.37
C LYS A 77 -1.67 -22.50 -14.79
N PRO A 78 -2.66 -22.28 -13.91
CA PRO A 78 -3.88 -21.52 -14.22
C PRO A 78 -3.65 -20.04 -14.59
N GLU A 79 -2.50 -19.50 -14.22
CA GLU A 79 -2.13 -18.10 -14.49
C GLU A 79 -1.49 -17.86 -15.86
N LEU A 80 -1.34 -18.88 -16.70
CA LEU A 80 -0.73 -18.72 -18.02
C LEU A 80 -1.63 -17.96 -18.97
N TYR A 81 -1.03 -17.07 -19.76
CA TYR A 81 -1.63 -16.52 -20.96
C TYR A 81 -1.25 -17.40 -22.14
N ILE A 82 -2.26 -17.99 -22.82
CA ILE A 82 -2.05 -18.88 -23.98
C ILE A 82 -2.67 -18.20 -25.21
N LEU A 83 -1.84 -17.87 -26.20
CA LEU A 83 -2.23 -17.36 -27.50
C LEU A 83 -2.14 -18.50 -28.51
N VAL A 84 -3.26 -18.86 -29.13
CA VAL A 84 -3.26 -19.88 -30.20
C VAL A 84 -2.86 -19.22 -31.52
N TYR A 85 -1.89 -19.83 -32.21
CA TYR A 85 -1.34 -19.36 -33.49
C TYR A 85 -1.45 -20.49 -34.53
N SER A 86 -2.47 -20.47 -35.35
CA SER A 86 -2.83 -21.58 -36.26
C SER A 86 -3.12 -21.13 -37.68
N GLY A 87 -2.84 -22.02 -38.66
CA GLY A 87 -3.23 -21.81 -40.07
C GLY A 87 -4.70 -22.06 -40.35
N ASP A 88 -5.46 -22.63 -39.40
CA ASP A 88 -6.90 -22.91 -39.56
C ASP A 88 -7.73 -21.91 -38.74
N GLY A 89 -8.33 -20.93 -39.46
CA GLY A 89 -9.25 -19.93 -38.91
C GLY A 89 -10.73 -20.35 -38.91
N SER A 90 -11.05 -21.67 -38.99
CA SER A 90 -12.41 -22.14 -39.00
C SER A 90 -13.21 -21.75 -37.75
N ARG A 91 -14.54 -21.64 -37.87
CA ARG A 91 -15.43 -21.34 -36.74
C ARG A 91 -15.31 -22.37 -35.62
N GLU A 92 -15.01 -23.60 -35.96
CA GLU A 92 -14.88 -24.71 -35.00
C GLU A 92 -13.58 -24.57 -34.21
N THR A 93 -12.47 -24.29 -34.86
CA THR A 93 -11.16 -24.01 -34.23
C THR A 93 -11.23 -22.82 -33.31
N LEU A 94 -11.83 -21.72 -33.72
CA LEU A 94 -12.06 -20.54 -32.89
C LEU A 94 -12.89 -20.85 -31.65
N LYS A 95 -14.04 -21.58 -31.83
CA LYS A 95 -14.90 -21.96 -30.70
C LYS A 95 -14.17 -22.85 -29.66
N ASN A 96 -13.43 -23.84 -30.14
CA ASN A 96 -12.68 -24.76 -29.30
C ASN A 96 -11.54 -24.04 -28.56
N THR A 97 -10.86 -23.10 -29.23
CA THR A 97 -9.85 -22.25 -28.61
C THR A 97 -10.43 -21.44 -27.44
N TRP A 98 -11.56 -20.76 -27.63
CA TRP A 98 -12.18 -20.00 -26.55
C TRP A 98 -12.67 -20.89 -25.40
N GLN A 99 -13.18 -22.09 -25.69
CA GLN A 99 -13.62 -23.04 -24.67
C GLN A 99 -12.47 -23.71 -23.91
N SER A 100 -11.26 -23.68 -24.45
CA SER A 100 -10.06 -24.19 -23.76
C SER A 100 -9.50 -23.28 -22.70
N GLY A 101 -9.94 -21.99 -22.67
CA GLY A 101 -9.40 -20.96 -21.77
C GLY A 101 -8.22 -20.19 -22.33
N ALA A 102 -7.88 -20.37 -23.61
CA ALA A 102 -6.88 -19.54 -24.28
C ALA A 102 -7.34 -18.07 -24.31
N VAL A 103 -6.39 -17.14 -24.23
CA VAL A 103 -6.67 -15.71 -24.12
C VAL A 103 -6.82 -15.01 -25.46
N GLY A 104 -6.41 -15.67 -26.56
CA GLY A 104 -6.51 -15.12 -27.91
C GLY A 104 -6.20 -16.17 -28.97
N PHE A 105 -6.52 -15.80 -30.20
CA PHE A 105 -6.26 -16.58 -31.40
C PHE A 105 -5.70 -15.63 -32.48
N VAL A 106 -4.65 -16.07 -33.17
CA VAL A 106 -4.09 -15.37 -34.35
C VAL A 106 -3.90 -16.38 -35.47
N GLU A 107 -4.39 -16.02 -36.66
CA GLU A 107 -4.22 -16.86 -37.84
C GLU A 107 -2.80 -16.74 -38.42
N LYS A 108 -2.17 -17.90 -38.76
CA LYS A 108 -0.90 -17.93 -39.48
C LYS A 108 -1.14 -17.42 -40.91
N GLY A 109 -0.73 -16.18 -41.19
CA GLY A 109 -0.94 -15.52 -42.47
C GLY A 109 0.26 -14.70 -42.93
N PRO A 110 0.14 -14.01 -44.09
CA PRO A 110 1.23 -13.21 -44.64
C PRO A 110 1.59 -11.97 -43.83
N SER A 111 0.67 -11.52 -42.94
CA SER A 111 0.91 -10.35 -42.07
C SER A 111 1.45 -10.76 -40.73
N THR A 112 2.74 -10.52 -40.51
CA THR A 112 3.38 -10.72 -39.22
C THR A 112 3.07 -9.59 -38.22
N ASP A 113 2.53 -8.48 -38.66
CA ASP A 113 2.27 -7.29 -37.82
C ASP A 113 1.17 -7.52 -36.80
N GLU A 114 0.08 -8.24 -37.20
CA GLU A 114 -1.01 -8.58 -36.29
C GLU A 114 -0.55 -9.52 -35.18
N PHE A 115 0.22 -10.55 -35.55
CA PHE A 115 0.83 -11.47 -34.61
C PHE A 115 1.71 -10.74 -33.58
N LEU A 116 2.60 -9.86 -34.04
CA LEU A 116 3.49 -9.10 -33.15
C LEU A 116 2.72 -8.12 -32.25
N LYS A 117 1.64 -7.51 -32.73
CA LYS A 117 0.76 -6.65 -31.91
C LYS A 117 0.09 -7.43 -30.80
N GLU A 118 -0.47 -8.61 -31.09
CA GLU A 118 -1.12 -9.44 -30.07
C GLU A 118 -0.11 -9.94 -29.03
N VAL A 119 1.06 -10.38 -29.45
CA VAL A 119 2.15 -10.79 -28.55
C VAL A 119 2.53 -9.63 -27.61
N ALA A 120 2.73 -8.43 -28.15
CA ALA A 120 3.08 -7.25 -27.35
C ALA A 120 1.97 -6.89 -26.34
N ASN A 121 0.70 -6.95 -26.76
CA ASN A 121 -0.45 -6.65 -25.94
C ASN A 121 -0.55 -7.60 -24.73
N TRP A 122 -0.40 -8.91 -24.95
CA TRP A 122 -0.46 -9.89 -23.88
C TRP A 122 0.75 -9.85 -22.94
N CYS A 123 1.95 -9.58 -23.46
CA CYS A 123 3.14 -9.36 -22.61
C CYS A 123 2.98 -8.12 -21.72
N LEU A 124 2.37 -7.04 -22.21
CA LEU A 124 2.08 -5.87 -21.39
C LEU A 124 1.03 -6.18 -20.30
N LYS A 125 -0.06 -6.88 -20.66
CA LYS A 125 -1.04 -7.38 -19.69
C LYS A 125 -0.43 -8.26 -18.62
N PHE A 126 0.47 -9.17 -18.96
CA PHE A 126 1.20 -9.98 -18.00
C PHE A 126 1.98 -9.11 -17.01
N LYS A 127 2.69 -8.09 -17.51
CA LYS A 127 3.42 -7.15 -16.66
C LYS A 127 2.50 -6.40 -15.68
N GLU A 128 1.36 -5.91 -16.16
CA GLU A 128 0.36 -5.23 -15.32
C GLU A 128 -0.21 -6.17 -14.25
N THR A 129 -0.59 -7.39 -14.64
CA THR A 129 -1.11 -8.41 -13.71
C THR A 129 -0.04 -8.81 -12.68
N ARG A 130 1.22 -8.94 -13.10
CA ARG A 130 2.33 -9.24 -12.19
C ARG A 130 2.61 -8.11 -11.21
N GLN A 131 2.57 -6.87 -11.65
CA GLN A 131 2.70 -5.72 -10.76
C GLN A 131 1.57 -5.71 -9.72
N THR A 132 0.34 -6.02 -10.13
CA THR A 132 -0.82 -6.13 -9.24
C THR A 132 -0.71 -7.32 -8.27
N LEU A 133 -0.22 -8.48 -8.72
CA LEU A 133 0.00 -9.67 -7.89
C LEU A 133 1.16 -9.49 -6.90
N ASN A 134 2.26 -8.87 -7.30
CA ASN A 134 3.36 -8.54 -6.38
C ASN A 134 2.92 -7.52 -5.33
N LEU A 135 2.12 -6.52 -5.72
CA LEU A 135 1.45 -5.61 -4.78
C LEU A 135 0.49 -6.34 -3.84
N SER A 136 -0.32 -7.28 -4.35
CA SER A 136 -1.24 -8.06 -3.49
C SER A 136 -0.51 -9.09 -2.62
N ARG A 137 0.66 -9.61 -3.03
CA ARG A 137 1.52 -10.46 -2.20
C ARG A 137 2.21 -9.65 -1.10
N CYS A 138 2.78 -8.51 -1.41
CA CYS A 138 3.26 -7.55 -0.39
C CYS A 138 2.12 -7.09 0.53
N LEU A 139 0.90 -6.94 0.01
CA LEU A 139 -0.28 -6.61 0.78
C LEU A 139 -0.79 -7.82 1.60
N SER A 140 -0.64 -9.08 1.17
CA SER A 140 -1.07 -10.26 1.92
C SER A 140 -0.10 -10.63 3.05
N GLU A 141 1.20 -10.47 2.86
CA GLU A 141 2.20 -10.58 3.93
C GLU A 141 2.08 -9.42 4.94
N ASN A 142 1.61 -8.26 4.48
CA ASN A 142 1.26 -7.08 5.29
C ASN A 142 -0.20 -7.10 5.78
N SER A 143 -1.02 -8.06 5.35
CA SER A 143 -2.48 -8.04 5.51
C SER A 143 -2.94 -8.03 6.97
N GLN A 144 -2.17 -8.60 7.89
CA GLN A 144 -2.56 -8.66 9.29
C GLN A 144 -2.53 -7.26 9.94
N ILE A 145 -1.48 -6.48 9.71
CA ILE A 145 -1.39 -5.10 10.20
C ILE A 145 -2.37 -4.20 9.45
N ILE A 146 -2.48 -4.35 8.12
CA ILE A 146 -3.37 -3.55 7.28
C ILE A 146 -4.84 -3.82 7.60
N SER A 147 -5.25 -5.09 7.80
CA SER A 147 -6.63 -5.45 8.13
C SER A 147 -7.04 -5.00 9.53
N GLU A 148 -6.20 -5.19 10.54
CA GLU A 148 -6.48 -4.82 11.93
C GLU A 148 -6.61 -3.31 12.12
N ILE A 149 -5.73 -2.51 11.49
CA ILE A 149 -5.75 -1.04 11.59
C ILE A 149 -6.53 -0.35 10.49
N LYS A 150 -7.13 -1.12 9.57
CA LYS A 150 -7.87 -0.58 8.43
C LYS A 150 -7.08 0.46 7.62
N LEU A 151 -5.79 0.20 7.42
CA LEU A 151 -4.95 0.97 6.51
C LEU A 151 -5.18 0.45 5.08
N VAL A 152 -5.64 1.32 4.19
CA VAL A 152 -5.97 0.98 2.80
C VAL A 152 -5.04 1.73 1.86
N GLY A 153 -4.44 1.01 0.92
CA GLY A 153 -3.56 1.57 -0.10
C GLY A 153 -2.87 0.46 -0.89
N ARG A 154 -2.52 0.76 -2.14
CA ARG A 154 -1.78 -0.14 -3.05
C ARG A 154 -0.59 0.53 -3.72
N SER A 155 -0.41 1.84 -3.50
CA SER A 155 0.71 2.59 -4.07
C SER A 155 2.05 2.15 -3.49
N GLN A 156 3.12 2.21 -4.30
CA GLN A 156 4.47 1.87 -3.87
C GLN A 156 4.94 2.74 -2.70
N SER A 157 4.52 3.99 -2.66
CA SER A 157 4.83 4.91 -1.56
C SER A 157 4.22 4.44 -0.23
N MET A 158 2.99 3.91 -0.24
CA MET A 158 2.37 3.34 0.96
C MET A 158 2.97 2.00 1.37
N VAL A 159 3.41 1.17 0.42
CA VAL A 159 4.19 -0.05 0.71
C VAL A 159 5.45 0.30 1.51
N THR A 160 6.20 1.32 1.08
CA THR A 160 7.40 1.79 1.81
C THR A 160 7.05 2.29 3.23
N VAL A 161 5.92 2.97 3.41
CA VAL A 161 5.44 3.38 4.74
C VAL A 161 5.16 2.16 5.62
N VAL A 162 4.46 1.14 5.09
CA VAL A 162 4.16 -0.10 5.81
C VAL A 162 5.42 -0.87 6.21
N GLU A 163 6.41 -0.96 5.32
CA GLU A 163 7.70 -1.58 5.63
C GLU A 163 8.42 -0.87 6.79
N LYS A 164 8.42 0.48 6.80
CA LYS A 164 8.94 1.26 7.93
C LYS A 164 8.16 1.01 9.22
N VAL A 165 6.82 0.94 9.14
CA VAL A 165 5.98 0.62 10.30
C VAL A 165 6.37 -0.74 10.88
N LYS A 166 6.47 -1.80 10.05
CA LYS A 166 6.92 -3.13 10.49
C LYS A 166 8.29 -3.10 11.14
N LYS A 167 9.25 -2.39 10.53
CA LYS A 167 10.62 -2.27 11.03
C LYS A 167 10.69 -1.52 12.36
N TYR A 168 9.79 -0.55 12.59
CA TYR A 168 9.83 0.31 13.77
C TYR A 168 8.87 -0.13 14.89
N ALA A 169 7.83 -0.90 14.58
CA ALA A 169 6.87 -1.38 15.57
C ALA A 169 7.53 -2.07 16.78
N PRO A 170 8.50 -3.01 16.63
CA PRO A 170 9.14 -3.68 17.77
C PRO A 170 10.13 -2.80 18.55
N LYS A 171 10.47 -1.60 18.04
CA LYS A 171 11.46 -0.72 18.66
C LYS A 171 10.81 0.17 19.73
N LYS A 172 11.58 0.50 20.77
CA LYS A 172 11.16 1.43 21.83
C LYS A 172 11.51 2.89 21.53
N ASP A 173 12.25 3.13 20.46
CA ASP A 173 12.69 4.46 20.06
C ASP A 173 11.50 5.35 19.70
N THR A 174 11.70 6.66 19.83
CA THR A 174 10.72 7.67 19.39
C THR A 174 10.55 7.63 17.88
N VAL A 175 9.29 7.68 17.42
CA VAL A 175 8.95 7.73 16.00
C VAL A 175 8.29 9.07 15.68
N LEU A 176 8.83 9.80 14.70
CA LEU A 176 8.24 11.00 14.15
C LEU A 176 7.54 10.67 12.83
N ILE A 177 6.23 10.96 12.76
CA ILE A 177 5.40 10.79 11.58
C ILE A 177 5.16 12.16 10.95
N LEU A 178 5.69 12.40 9.76
CA LEU A 178 5.49 13.62 9.00
C LEU A 178 4.47 13.39 7.88
N GLY A 179 3.57 14.31 7.71
CA GLY A 179 2.58 14.28 6.62
C GLY A 179 1.50 15.33 6.79
N GLU A 180 0.88 15.70 5.69
CA GLU A 180 -0.20 16.67 5.67
C GLU A 180 -1.40 16.22 6.51
N THR A 181 -2.28 17.19 6.84
CA THR A 181 -3.51 16.89 7.56
C THR A 181 -4.41 15.95 6.75
N GLY A 182 -4.95 14.92 7.41
CA GLY A 182 -5.85 13.96 6.77
C GLY A 182 -5.18 12.84 5.98
N THR A 183 -3.84 12.70 6.00
CA THR A 183 -3.11 11.61 5.31
C THR A 183 -3.21 10.26 5.99
N GLY A 184 -3.62 10.21 7.28
CA GLY A 184 -3.78 8.97 8.05
C GLY A 184 -2.71 8.73 9.11
N LYS A 185 -1.99 9.78 9.59
CA LYS A 185 -0.94 9.71 10.62
C LYS A 185 -1.37 8.93 11.88
N GLU A 186 -2.62 9.15 12.35
CA GLU A 186 -3.16 8.42 13.51
C GLU A 186 -3.28 6.91 13.26
N LYS A 187 -3.67 6.48 12.05
CA LYS A 187 -3.74 5.06 11.71
C LYS A 187 -2.36 4.40 11.74
N ILE A 188 -1.34 5.14 11.28
CA ILE A 188 0.05 4.69 11.29
C ILE A 188 0.58 4.61 12.72
N SER A 189 0.23 5.56 13.62
CA SER A 189 0.63 5.49 15.03
C SER A 189 0.04 4.28 15.75
N ARG A 190 -1.22 3.94 15.46
CA ARG A 190 -1.85 2.71 15.97
C ARG A 190 -1.18 1.45 15.45
N ALA A 191 -0.77 1.45 14.15
CA ALA A 191 -0.01 0.36 13.56
C ALA A 191 1.36 0.14 14.23
N LEU A 192 2.04 1.21 14.59
CA LEU A 192 3.31 1.17 15.31
C LEU A 192 3.17 0.60 16.74
N HIS A 193 1.97 0.68 17.30
CA HIS A 193 1.65 0.14 18.63
C HIS A 193 1.16 -1.31 18.59
N LEU A 194 0.70 -1.82 17.44
CA LEU A 194 0.21 -3.19 17.31
C LEU A 194 1.23 -4.22 17.75
N GLY A 195 0.73 -5.27 18.41
CA GLY A 195 1.58 -6.32 19.00
C GLY A 195 2.18 -5.95 20.37
N SER A 196 1.81 -4.79 20.94
CA SER A 196 2.12 -4.41 22.32
C SER A 196 0.89 -4.63 23.21
N ASP A 197 1.04 -5.38 24.29
CA ASP A 197 -0.01 -5.57 25.31
C ASP A 197 -0.19 -4.34 26.21
N SER A 198 0.50 -3.24 25.89
CA SER A 198 0.49 -2.01 26.69
C SER A 198 -0.61 -1.04 26.24
N THR A 199 -0.90 -0.05 27.07
CA THR A 199 -1.91 0.98 26.78
C THR A 199 -1.44 1.97 25.69
N PHE A 200 -2.39 2.47 24.88
CA PHE A 200 -2.15 3.50 23.87
C PHE A 200 -2.95 4.76 24.20
N PHE A 201 -2.24 5.87 24.44
CA PHE A 201 -2.82 7.18 24.70
C PHE A 201 -2.59 8.11 23.52
N ALA A 202 -3.68 8.60 22.92
CA ALA A 202 -3.62 9.57 21.82
C ALA A 202 -4.04 10.94 22.31
N VAL A 203 -3.20 11.94 22.09
CA VAL A 203 -3.45 13.34 22.42
C VAL A 203 -3.27 14.19 21.17
N ASN A 204 -4.29 14.97 20.82
CA ASN A 204 -4.18 15.96 19.78
C ASN A 204 -3.77 17.30 20.40
N CYS A 205 -2.54 17.74 20.14
CA CYS A 205 -2.02 19.01 20.69
C CYS A 205 -2.78 20.24 20.21
N ALA A 206 -3.34 20.20 18.99
CA ALA A 206 -4.14 21.30 18.45
C ALA A 206 -5.49 21.50 19.19
N SER A 207 -5.99 20.48 19.92
CA SER A 207 -7.25 20.59 20.65
C SER A 207 -7.20 21.55 21.84
N PHE A 208 -6.03 21.90 22.29
CA PHE A 208 -5.82 22.80 23.40
C PHE A 208 -5.99 24.29 23.05
N ASN A 209 -6.13 24.63 21.75
CA ASN A 209 -6.41 25.98 21.23
C ASN A 209 -5.57 27.11 21.87
N GLY A 210 -4.27 26.84 22.11
CA GLY A 210 -3.36 27.77 22.76
C GLY A 210 -3.54 27.94 24.28
N SER A 211 -4.46 27.20 24.91
CA SER A 211 -4.57 27.16 26.37
C SER A 211 -3.45 26.31 26.96
N HIS A 212 -2.38 26.97 27.35
CA HIS A 212 -1.22 26.35 28.01
C HIS A 212 -1.61 25.56 29.25
N GLU A 213 -2.52 26.12 30.08
CA GLU A 213 -2.98 25.50 31.32
C GLU A 213 -3.71 24.19 31.09
N LEU A 214 -4.60 24.15 30.08
CA LEU A 214 -5.34 22.95 29.75
C LEU A 214 -4.41 21.85 29.26
N MET A 215 -3.47 22.18 28.39
CA MET A 215 -2.49 21.23 27.90
C MET A 215 -1.58 20.69 29.03
N GLU A 216 -1.08 21.57 29.92
CA GLU A 216 -0.30 21.17 31.07
C GLU A 216 -1.05 20.17 31.95
N THR A 217 -2.29 20.50 32.30
CA THR A 217 -3.12 19.64 33.16
C THR A 217 -3.41 18.28 32.53
N GLU A 218 -3.63 18.21 31.21
CA GLU A 218 -3.88 16.95 30.49
C GLU A 218 -2.61 16.11 30.35
N LEU A 219 -1.47 16.71 29.99
CA LEU A 219 -0.23 15.97 29.76
C LEU A 219 0.49 15.57 31.06
N PHE A 220 0.58 16.51 32.03
CA PHE A 220 1.38 16.33 33.25
C PHE A 220 0.53 16.05 34.50
N GLY A 221 -0.79 16.32 34.45
CA GLY A 221 -1.66 16.20 35.62
C GLY A 221 -1.56 17.35 36.60
N TYR A 222 -2.38 17.34 37.64
CA TYR A 222 -2.41 18.36 38.65
C TYR A 222 -2.76 17.81 40.03
N ARG A 223 -2.43 18.56 41.06
CA ARG A 223 -2.80 18.31 42.45
C ARG A 223 -4.00 19.15 42.85
N ARG A 224 -4.75 18.67 43.83
CA ARG A 224 -5.84 19.42 44.46
C ARG A 224 -5.34 20.80 44.89
N GLY A 225 -6.08 21.86 44.54
CA GLY A 225 -5.72 23.24 44.87
C GLY A 225 -4.71 23.89 43.91
N ALA A 226 -4.29 23.23 42.85
CA ALA A 226 -3.34 23.77 41.86
C ALA A 226 -3.87 25.02 41.11
N PHE A 227 -5.17 25.11 40.95
CA PHE A 227 -5.89 26.24 40.35
C PHE A 227 -7.36 26.26 40.81
N THR A 228 -8.08 27.33 40.52
CA THR A 228 -9.53 27.46 40.84
C THR A 228 -10.33 26.39 40.12
N GLY A 229 -10.93 25.44 40.87
CA GLY A 229 -11.65 24.30 40.36
C GLY A 229 -10.92 22.96 40.47
N ALA A 230 -9.66 22.93 40.89
CA ALA A 230 -8.91 21.71 41.17
C ALA A 230 -9.39 21.07 42.51
N SER A 231 -10.55 20.40 42.47
CA SER A 231 -11.14 19.76 43.65
C SER A 231 -10.49 18.46 44.09
N GLN A 232 -9.80 17.78 43.15
CA GLN A 232 -9.11 16.51 43.39
C GLN A 232 -7.83 16.40 42.57
N ASP A 233 -6.97 15.42 42.91
CA ASP A 233 -5.79 15.10 42.10
C ASP A 233 -6.22 14.47 40.77
N LYS A 234 -5.56 14.86 39.66
CA LYS A 234 -5.71 14.20 38.34
C LYS A 234 -4.33 13.79 37.83
N LYS A 235 -4.20 12.53 37.42
CA LYS A 235 -3.00 12.05 36.71
C LYS A 235 -3.02 12.62 35.28
N GLY A 236 -1.85 12.96 34.77
CA GLY A 236 -1.68 13.31 33.36
C GLY A 236 -1.38 12.11 32.50
N VAL A 237 -1.49 12.30 31.18
CA VAL A 237 -1.28 11.24 30.18
C VAL A 237 0.10 10.58 30.34
N PHE A 238 1.15 11.32 30.62
CA PHE A 238 2.49 10.74 30.81
C PHE A 238 2.61 9.84 32.05
N GLU A 239 1.83 10.10 33.10
CA GLU A 239 1.77 9.23 34.28
C GLU A 239 0.90 7.99 34.03
N GLU A 240 -0.25 8.16 33.33
CA GLU A 240 -1.16 7.06 33.01
C GLU A 240 -0.57 6.09 32.00
N ALA A 241 0.27 6.59 31.08
CA ALA A 241 0.92 5.81 30.04
C ALA A 241 2.13 5.00 30.51
N GLN A 242 2.27 4.78 31.82
CA GLN A 242 3.40 4.04 32.37
C GLN A 242 3.57 2.66 31.71
N GLY A 243 4.70 2.45 31.03
CA GLY A 243 4.99 1.23 30.27
C GLY A 243 4.30 1.16 28.90
N GLY A 244 3.43 2.13 28.58
CA GLY A 244 2.63 2.18 27.35
C GLY A 244 3.22 3.04 26.24
N THR A 245 2.35 3.45 25.32
CA THR A 245 2.68 4.33 24.19
C THR A 245 1.86 5.61 24.26
N VAL A 246 2.53 6.75 24.13
CA VAL A 246 1.91 8.06 23.98
C VAL A 246 2.05 8.50 22.54
N PHE A 247 0.93 8.82 21.90
CA PHE A 247 0.88 9.45 20.59
C PHE A 247 0.49 10.92 20.73
N LEU A 248 1.39 11.81 20.34
CA LEU A 248 1.14 13.25 20.27
C LEU A 248 0.91 13.64 18.81
N ASP A 249 -0.35 13.95 18.46
CA ASP A 249 -0.69 14.46 17.11
C ASP A 249 -0.54 15.98 17.07
N GLU A 250 -0.17 16.50 15.89
CA GLU A 250 0.03 17.93 15.62
C GLU A 250 1.01 18.60 16.63
N VAL A 251 2.13 17.90 16.96
CA VAL A 251 3.08 18.34 18.00
C VAL A 251 3.68 19.74 17.73
N HIS A 252 3.69 20.18 16.47
CA HIS A 252 4.14 21.53 16.06
C HIS A 252 3.24 22.65 16.55
N THR A 253 2.02 22.34 17.04
CA THR A 253 1.10 23.35 17.61
C THR A 253 1.38 23.65 19.08
N LEU A 254 2.30 22.93 19.73
CA LEU A 254 2.72 23.20 21.09
C LEU A 254 3.43 24.55 21.18
N ASP A 255 3.08 25.34 22.19
CA ASP A 255 3.82 26.56 22.51
C ASP A 255 5.24 26.25 23.06
N ILE A 256 6.11 27.25 23.07
CA ILE A 256 7.52 27.07 23.47
C ILE A 256 7.65 26.55 24.91
N LYS A 257 6.77 26.95 25.82
CA LYS A 257 6.81 26.49 27.22
C LYS A 257 6.48 24.99 27.33
N ALA A 258 5.48 24.56 26.56
CA ALA A 258 5.10 23.15 26.48
C ALA A 258 6.20 22.30 25.85
N GLN A 259 6.81 22.81 24.78
CA GLN A 259 7.94 22.16 24.13
C GLN A 259 9.11 21.98 25.12
N GLN A 260 9.43 23.01 25.93
CA GLN A 260 10.46 22.91 26.97
C GLN A 260 10.14 21.84 28.03
N LYS A 261 8.88 21.77 28.48
CA LYS A 261 8.46 20.75 29.44
C LYS A 261 8.52 19.35 28.84
N LEU A 262 8.04 19.18 27.61
CA LEU A 262 8.12 17.91 26.91
C LEU A 262 9.57 17.45 26.73
N LEU A 263 10.47 18.37 26.36
CA LEU A 263 11.90 18.08 26.25
C LEU A 263 12.47 17.53 27.56
N ARG A 264 12.18 18.18 28.71
CA ARG A 264 12.63 17.70 30.03
C ARG A 264 12.11 16.30 30.34
N VAL A 265 10.83 16.01 30.05
CA VAL A 265 10.26 14.67 30.25
C VAL A 265 10.99 13.61 29.41
N LEU A 266 11.31 13.93 28.17
CA LEU A 266 12.01 13.00 27.28
C LEU A 266 13.47 12.77 27.70
N GLN A 267 14.12 13.78 28.30
CA GLN A 267 15.50 13.72 28.76
C GLN A 267 15.62 13.04 30.12
N GLU A 268 14.83 13.52 31.10
CA GLU A 268 14.97 13.14 32.51
C GLU A 268 14.09 11.94 32.91
N LYS A 269 13.11 11.59 32.04
CA LYS A 269 12.09 10.56 32.34
C LYS A 269 11.31 10.84 33.61
N LYS A 270 11.09 12.10 33.89
CA LYS A 270 10.36 12.58 35.07
C LYS A 270 9.34 13.64 34.68
N ILE A 271 8.23 13.66 35.39
CA ILE A 271 7.20 14.70 35.30
C ILE A 271 7.02 15.38 36.66
N ARG A 272 6.54 16.62 36.64
CA ARG A 272 6.06 17.34 37.82
C ARG A 272 4.63 17.79 37.57
N PRO A 273 3.64 17.20 38.28
CA PRO A 273 2.25 17.65 38.18
C PRO A 273 2.09 19.13 38.56
N VAL A 274 1.15 19.82 37.97
CA VAL A 274 0.84 21.23 38.29
C VAL A 274 0.46 21.36 39.76
N GLY A 275 1.04 22.33 40.45
CA GLY A 275 0.85 22.52 41.89
C GLY A 275 1.62 21.53 42.81
N SER A 276 2.54 20.72 42.26
CA SER A 276 3.37 19.80 43.00
C SER A 276 4.86 20.20 43.00
N SER A 277 5.53 20.04 44.11
CA SER A 277 7.00 20.10 44.20
C SER A 277 7.67 18.73 43.97
N LYS A 278 6.89 17.62 43.99
CA LYS A 278 7.41 16.26 43.86
C LYS A 278 7.48 15.84 42.41
N GLU A 279 8.61 15.28 42.03
CA GLU A 279 8.79 14.65 40.72
C GLU A 279 8.33 13.19 40.77
N LYS A 280 7.85 12.69 39.59
CA LYS A 280 7.48 11.29 39.41
C LYS A 280 8.23 10.74 38.20
N ILE A 281 8.77 9.54 38.30
CA ILE A 281 9.43 8.83 37.22
C ILE A 281 8.35 8.29 36.27
N VAL A 282 8.53 8.48 34.97
CA VAL A 282 7.64 7.98 33.92
C VAL A 282 8.44 7.20 32.88
N SER A 283 7.82 6.17 32.36
CA SER A 283 8.38 5.35 31.28
C SER A 283 7.29 5.09 30.22
N PHE A 284 7.49 5.56 29.02
CA PHE A 284 6.59 5.35 27.89
C PHE A 284 7.36 5.42 26.56
N ARG A 285 6.80 4.83 25.52
CA ARG A 285 7.22 5.04 24.15
C ARG A 285 6.53 6.27 23.59
N LEU A 286 7.27 7.15 22.90
CA LEU A 286 6.69 8.32 22.25
C LEU A 286 6.54 8.07 20.74
N ILE A 287 5.37 8.38 20.19
CA ILE A 287 5.11 8.57 18.78
C ILE A 287 4.62 10.00 18.61
N ALA A 288 5.28 10.80 17.79
CA ALA A 288 4.91 12.17 17.52
C ALA A 288 4.47 12.31 16.05
N ALA A 289 3.46 13.15 15.78
CA ALA A 289 3.07 13.48 14.42
C ALA A 289 3.05 14.99 14.21
N ALA A 290 3.51 15.42 13.03
CA ALA A 290 3.58 16.82 12.64
C ALA A 290 3.30 17.00 11.13
N LYS A 291 3.16 18.26 10.72
CA LYS A 291 3.14 18.66 9.32
C LYS A 291 4.53 18.46 8.67
N PRO A 292 4.63 18.35 7.34
CA PRO A 292 5.91 18.17 6.65
C PRO A 292 6.93 19.29 6.92
N GLU A 293 6.44 20.53 7.10
CA GLU A 293 7.23 21.76 7.27
C GLU A 293 7.79 21.94 8.69
N LEU A 294 7.81 20.91 9.53
CA LEU A 294 8.34 21.02 10.91
C LEU A 294 9.79 21.51 10.97
N GLU A 295 10.62 21.17 9.99
CA GLU A 295 12.00 21.65 9.90
C GLU A 295 12.07 23.15 9.64
N GLU A 296 11.10 23.72 8.92
CA GLU A 296 10.98 25.17 8.72
C GLU A 296 10.59 25.87 10.02
N ASP A 297 9.68 25.27 10.81
CA ASP A 297 9.32 25.79 12.14
C ASP A 297 10.54 25.82 13.08
N VAL A 298 11.44 24.83 12.98
CA VAL A 298 12.71 24.83 13.72
C VAL A 298 13.61 25.97 13.26
N ALA A 299 13.76 26.16 11.95
CA ALA A 299 14.59 27.23 11.38
C ALA A 299 14.07 28.63 11.75
N GLN A 300 12.76 28.78 11.88
CA GLN A 300 12.09 30.05 12.28
C GLN A 300 12.03 30.25 13.80
N GLY A 301 12.49 29.28 14.61
CA GLY A 301 12.43 29.34 16.08
C GLY A 301 11.04 29.09 16.67
N ALA A 302 10.05 28.65 15.86
CA ALA A 302 8.72 28.28 16.32
C ALA A 302 8.71 26.89 16.98
N PHE A 303 9.71 26.05 16.67
CA PHE A 303 9.92 24.76 17.29
C PHE A 303 11.35 24.62 17.81
N LEU A 304 11.50 24.07 19.02
CA LEU A 304 12.81 23.97 19.67
C LEU A 304 13.71 22.96 18.96
N PRO A 305 14.94 23.32 18.55
CA PRO A 305 15.90 22.41 17.91
C PRO A 305 16.17 21.15 18.76
N ASP A 306 16.39 21.31 20.06
CA ASP A 306 16.70 20.20 20.96
C ASP A 306 15.53 19.23 21.08
N LEU A 307 14.29 19.71 21.08
CA LEU A 307 13.09 18.86 21.06
C LEU A 307 12.97 18.14 19.72
N PHE A 308 13.22 18.82 18.63
CA PHE A 308 13.20 18.22 17.29
C PHE A 308 14.18 17.04 17.20
N GLU A 309 15.45 17.22 17.61
CA GLU A 309 16.44 16.14 17.63
C GLU A 309 15.99 14.96 18.51
N ARG A 310 15.32 15.24 19.61
CA ARG A 310 14.86 14.20 20.55
C ARG A 310 13.67 13.39 20.03
N ILE A 311 12.80 13.98 19.21
CA ILE A 311 11.65 13.28 18.63
C ILE A 311 11.96 12.69 17.23
N ASN A 312 12.96 13.16 16.53
CA ASN A 312 13.32 12.79 15.17
C ASN A 312 14.32 11.61 15.10
N VAL A 313 14.11 10.57 15.93
CA VAL A 313 15.00 9.39 15.97
C VAL A 313 14.68 8.41 14.82
N LEU A 314 13.41 8.07 14.68
CA LEU A 314 12.93 7.24 13.57
C LEU A 314 11.87 8.03 12.81
N ARG A 315 12.05 8.18 11.48
CA ARG A 315 11.18 9.04 10.65
C ARG A 315 10.34 8.23 9.68
N ILE A 316 9.04 8.52 9.67
CA ILE A 316 8.08 8.04 8.65
C ILE A 316 7.48 9.27 7.96
N HIS A 317 7.63 9.36 6.64
CA HIS A 317 6.95 10.36 5.82
C HIS A 317 5.74 9.73 5.16
N VAL A 318 4.56 10.32 5.35
CA VAL A 318 3.30 9.86 4.77
C VAL A 318 2.97 10.75 3.56
N PRO A 319 2.99 10.22 2.35
CA PRO A 319 2.74 11.02 1.15
C PRO A 319 1.30 11.53 1.11
N PRO A 320 1.07 12.73 0.57
CA PRO A 320 -0.28 13.26 0.35
C PRO A 320 -1.01 12.42 -0.73
N LEU A 321 -2.34 12.46 -0.72
CA LEU A 321 -3.16 11.60 -1.60
C LEU A 321 -2.92 11.89 -3.09
N ARG A 322 -2.61 13.13 -3.47
CA ARG A 322 -2.26 13.52 -4.84
C ARG A 322 -1.00 12.85 -5.40
N GLU A 323 -0.10 12.38 -4.53
CA GLU A 323 1.13 11.65 -4.91
C GLU A 323 0.94 10.13 -4.94
N ARG A 324 -0.29 9.65 -4.63
CA ARG A 324 -0.65 8.24 -4.64
C ARG A 324 -2.06 8.01 -5.22
N PRO A 325 -2.31 8.43 -6.46
CA PRO A 325 -3.63 8.33 -7.08
C PRO A 325 -4.13 6.88 -7.20
N GLU A 326 -3.23 5.90 -7.22
CA GLU A 326 -3.56 4.47 -7.22
C GLU A 326 -4.33 4.03 -5.97
N ASP A 327 -4.22 4.79 -4.87
CA ASP A 327 -4.91 4.48 -3.61
C ASP A 327 -6.35 5.01 -3.58
N ILE A 328 -6.73 5.90 -4.50
CA ILE A 328 -8.06 6.53 -4.49
C ILE A 328 -9.17 5.49 -4.68
N GLU A 329 -9.05 4.64 -5.69
CA GLU A 329 -10.05 3.60 -5.97
C GLU A 329 -10.26 2.62 -4.80
N PRO A 330 -9.21 1.99 -4.22
CA PRO A 330 -9.38 1.14 -3.04
C PRO A 330 -9.91 1.88 -1.82
N LEU A 331 -9.56 3.16 -1.63
CA LEU A 331 -10.11 3.97 -0.55
C LEU A 331 -11.61 4.26 -0.76
N VAL A 332 -12.04 4.59 -1.98
CA VAL A 332 -13.47 4.76 -2.32
C VAL A 332 -14.24 3.47 -2.04
N ALA A 333 -13.73 2.32 -2.49
CA ALA A 333 -14.35 1.02 -2.25
C ALA A 333 -14.46 0.71 -0.75
N TYR A 334 -13.42 1.00 0.02
CA TYR A 334 -13.40 0.82 1.47
C TYR A 334 -14.45 1.71 2.17
N PHE A 335 -14.53 3.00 1.81
CA PHE A 335 -15.50 3.92 2.43
C PHE A 335 -16.94 3.61 2.00
N ALA A 336 -17.17 3.21 0.74
CA ALA A 336 -18.48 2.74 0.29
C ALA A 336 -18.94 1.49 1.05
N LYS A 337 -18.02 0.53 1.27
CA LYS A 337 -18.32 -0.66 2.07
C LYS A 337 -18.59 -0.32 3.54
N LYS A 338 -17.83 0.61 4.11
CA LYS A 338 -18.08 1.11 5.47
C LYS A 338 -19.48 1.73 5.58
N TYR A 339 -19.89 2.56 4.61
CA TYR A 339 -21.23 3.15 4.53
C TYR A 339 -22.31 2.06 4.41
N GLU A 340 -22.13 1.07 3.53
CA GLU A 340 -23.05 -0.07 3.41
C GLU A 340 -23.24 -0.82 4.73
N LEU A 341 -22.17 -1.02 5.51
CA LEU A 341 -22.26 -1.66 6.82
C LEU A 341 -23.00 -0.81 7.87
N GLU A 342 -22.91 0.54 7.77
CA GLU A 342 -23.59 1.47 8.68
C GLU A 342 -25.07 1.64 8.33
N THR A 343 -25.45 1.63 7.05
CA THR A 343 -26.80 1.99 6.58
C THR A 343 -27.62 0.82 5.99
N GLY A 344 -26.95 -0.28 5.64
CA GLY A 344 -27.54 -1.39 4.87
C GLY A 344 -27.65 -1.11 3.37
N GLU A 345 -27.31 0.09 2.89
CA GLU A 345 -27.45 0.49 1.50
C GLU A 345 -26.14 0.28 0.72
N LYS A 346 -26.19 -0.56 -0.31
CA LYS A 346 -25.04 -0.77 -1.20
C LYS A 346 -25.01 0.29 -2.29
N LYS A 347 -23.92 1.03 -2.39
CA LYS A 347 -23.68 2.03 -3.44
C LYS A 347 -22.50 1.58 -4.33
N LEU A 348 -22.65 1.75 -5.65
CA LEU A 348 -21.63 1.43 -6.64
C LEU A 348 -21.19 2.71 -7.33
N PHE A 349 -19.88 2.89 -7.45
CA PHE A 349 -19.29 4.03 -8.14
C PHE A 349 -19.01 3.69 -9.59
N LEU A 350 -19.52 4.51 -10.52
CA LEU A 350 -19.25 4.36 -11.95
C LEU A 350 -17.79 4.69 -12.27
N GLN A 351 -17.24 4.06 -13.29
CA GLN A 351 -15.87 4.33 -13.76
C GLN A 351 -15.62 5.80 -14.11
N GLN A 352 -16.65 6.50 -14.62
CA GLN A 352 -16.55 7.95 -14.86
C GLN A 352 -16.35 8.74 -13.56
N THR A 353 -17.08 8.39 -12.50
CA THR A 353 -16.93 9.03 -11.18
C THR A 353 -15.51 8.82 -10.63
N LEU A 354 -14.97 7.60 -10.73
CA LEU A 354 -13.60 7.30 -10.31
C LEU A 354 -12.55 8.11 -11.09
N LYS A 355 -12.75 8.33 -12.41
CA LYS A 355 -11.88 9.19 -13.21
C LYS A 355 -11.88 10.64 -12.74
N TYR A 356 -13.02 11.18 -12.31
CA TYR A 356 -13.08 12.53 -11.74
C TYR A 356 -12.39 12.60 -10.38
N LEU A 357 -12.64 11.63 -9.50
CA LEU A 357 -11.99 11.56 -8.18
C LEU A 357 -10.46 11.46 -8.30
N ASN A 358 -9.94 10.73 -9.29
CA ASN A 358 -8.50 10.59 -9.55
C ASN A 358 -7.82 11.89 -10.05
N ARG A 359 -8.58 12.82 -10.62
CA ARG A 359 -8.04 14.10 -11.13
C ARG A 359 -8.00 15.21 -10.08
N TYR A 360 -8.73 15.05 -8.99
CA TYR A 360 -8.81 16.06 -7.94
C TYR A 360 -7.58 15.99 -7.02
N SER A 361 -7.10 17.14 -6.56
CA SER A 361 -5.84 17.26 -5.81
C SER A 361 -5.92 16.85 -4.35
N TRP A 362 -7.13 16.72 -3.79
CA TRP A 362 -7.40 16.30 -2.40
C TRP A 362 -6.62 17.11 -1.36
N PRO A 363 -6.82 18.42 -1.22
CA PRO A 363 -6.05 19.28 -0.31
C PRO A 363 -6.16 18.86 1.16
N ARG A 364 -7.22 18.14 1.54
CA ARG A 364 -7.37 17.55 2.88
C ARG A 364 -7.22 16.03 2.87
N ASN A 365 -6.60 15.49 1.83
CA ASN A 365 -6.20 14.09 1.70
C ASN A 365 -7.36 13.09 1.90
N VAL A 366 -7.08 11.98 2.59
CA VAL A 366 -8.02 10.86 2.80
C VAL A 366 -9.25 11.29 3.59
N ARG A 367 -9.12 12.26 4.51
CA ARG A 367 -10.28 12.79 5.27
C ARG A 367 -11.29 13.48 4.36
N GLU A 368 -10.83 14.22 3.36
CA GLU A 368 -11.71 14.86 2.37
C GLU A 368 -12.36 13.83 1.46
N LEU A 369 -11.59 12.83 1.00
CA LEU A 369 -12.11 11.73 0.20
C LEU A 369 -13.21 10.97 0.95
N GLU A 370 -12.99 10.59 2.23
CA GLU A 370 -13.99 9.91 3.07
C GLU A 370 -15.30 10.73 3.16
N ASN A 371 -15.19 12.02 3.43
CA ASN A 371 -16.37 12.91 3.51
C ASN A 371 -17.07 13.04 2.16
N THR A 372 -16.32 13.07 1.06
CA THR A 372 -16.88 13.16 -0.30
C THR A 372 -17.60 11.87 -0.67
N VAL A 373 -16.99 10.70 -0.42
CA VAL A 373 -17.64 9.41 -0.65
C VAL A 373 -18.92 9.29 0.17
N ARG A 374 -18.89 9.69 1.45
CA ARG A 374 -20.09 9.68 2.31
C ARG A 374 -21.21 10.53 1.73
N ARG A 375 -20.92 11.75 1.26
CA ARG A 375 -21.91 12.63 0.60
C ARG A 375 -22.45 12.08 -0.71
N LEU A 376 -21.64 11.34 -1.47
CA LEU A 376 -22.08 10.69 -2.70
C LEU A 376 -22.93 9.44 -2.43
N CYS A 377 -22.83 8.86 -1.25
CA CYS A 377 -23.62 7.71 -0.83
C CYS A 377 -24.97 8.10 -0.21
N THR A 378 -25.08 9.29 0.40
CA THR A 378 -26.36 9.86 0.87
C THR A 378 -27.19 10.39 -0.27
#